data_5861be17427d3a7942e446c5f3637e34
#
_entry.id   5861be17427d3a7942e446c5f3637e34
#
_cell.length_a   1.000
_cell.length_b   1.000
_cell.length_c   1.000
_cell.angle_alpha   90.00
_cell.angle_beta   90.00
_cell.angle_gamma   90.00
#
_symmetry.space_group_name_H-M   'P 1'
#
loop_
_entity.id
_entity.type
_entity.pdbx_description
1 polymer ?
#
loop_
_entity_poly.entity_id
_entity_poly.type
_entity_poly.pdbx_seq_one_letter_code
_entity_poly.pdbx_strand_id
1 'polypeptide(L)'
;AYIVGSIPTSYLVGRIASGVDIRERGTGNIGSSNLTAQVGAKWAAPVVIFDIGVKGLLPVVIASDRVLGLGIGVEAAAGIAGVIGHNWSIFSKFHGGRGMATMLGATLGLNLPLLIIYGSVPAIGVLFTPWKDSAVWFLIAVILMPIWAALLNLPIELVWFSVAFALVTAAKRMTSNSLRDNAGVI
;
A
#
# COMPACT_ATOMS: atom_id res chain seq x y z
N ALA A 1 9.18 -3.83 -10.82
CA ALA A 1 8.17 -3.51 -9.83
C ALA A 1 8.71 -3.54 -8.40
N TYR A 2 9.21 -4.69 -7.90
CA TYR A 2 9.69 -4.85 -6.51
C TYR A 2 10.77 -3.83 -6.11
N ILE A 3 11.79 -3.64 -6.92
CA ILE A 3 12.90 -2.69 -6.63
C ILE A 3 12.37 -1.24 -6.53
N VAL A 4 11.50 -0.83 -7.45
CA VAL A 4 10.87 0.50 -7.41
C VAL A 4 9.97 0.65 -6.17
N GLY A 5 9.18 -0.38 -5.87
CA GLY A 5 8.37 -0.44 -4.66
C GLY A 5 9.20 -0.31 -3.38
N SER A 6 10.41 -0.87 -3.38
CA SER A 6 11.32 -0.89 -2.24
C SER A 6 11.94 0.46 -1.89
N ILE A 7 11.86 1.49 -2.72
CA ILE A 7 12.41 2.83 -2.41
C ILE A 7 11.79 3.34 -1.10
N PRO A 8 12.55 3.59 -0.01
CA PRO A 8 11.99 3.94 1.28
C PRO A 8 11.70 5.44 1.38
N THR A 9 10.75 5.93 0.55
CA THR A 9 10.45 7.35 0.35
C THR A 9 10.14 8.10 1.63
N SER A 10 9.31 7.54 2.51
CA SER A 10 8.98 8.17 3.81
C SER A 10 10.20 8.34 4.70
N TYR A 11 11.12 7.36 4.71
CA TYR A 11 12.36 7.45 5.47
C TYR A 11 13.28 8.55 4.90
N LEU A 12 13.47 8.54 3.58
CA LEU A 12 14.33 9.52 2.90
C LEU A 12 13.81 10.95 3.14
N VAL A 13 12.51 11.18 2.96
CA VAL A 13 11.90 12.49 3.18
C VAL A 13 11.99 12.91 4.65
N GLY A 14 11.75 12.00 5.59
CA GLY A 14 11.92 12.30 7.03
C GLY A 14 13.33 12.76 7.37
N ARG A 15 14.34 12.08 6.84
CA ARG A 15 15.75 12.45 7.03
C ARG A 15 16.11 13.78 6.37
N ILE A 16 15.68 14.02 5.14
CA ILE A 16 16.02 15.23 4.37
C ILE A 16 15.28 16.45 4.93
N ALA A 17 13.99 16.33 5.25
CA ALA A 17 13.15 17.44 5.64
C ALA A 17 13.34 17.90 7.09
N SER A 18 13.71 17.00 7.99
CA SER A 18 13.76 17.30 9.44
C SER A 18 14.87 16.60 10.21
N GLY A 19 15.75 15.85 9.55
CA GLY A 19 16.79 15.06 10.20
C GLY A 19 16.25 13.85 11.00
N VAL A 20 14.92 13.64 11.01
CA VAL A 20 14.27 12.63 11.83
C VAL A 20 14.37 11.23 11.20
N ASP A 21 14.77 10.25 12.00
CA ASP A 21 14.59 8.84 11.65
C ASP A 21 13.21 8.38 12.09
N ILE A 22 12.29 8.25 11.13
CA ILE A 22 10.91 7.85 11.41
C ILE A 22 10.77 6.39 11.88
N ARG A 23 11.82 5.59 11.77
CA ARG A 23 11.86 4.21 12.31
C ARG A 23 11.99 4.19 13.82
N GLU A 24 12.58 5.24 14.39
CA GLU A 24 12.82 5.41 15.82
C GLU A 24 11.75 6.28 16.49
N ARG A 25 10.72 6.72 15.74
CA ARG A 25 9.70 7.63 16.23
C ARG A 25 8.28 7.17 15.90
N GLY A 26 7.35 7.55 16.75
CA GLY A 26 5.92 7.25 16.60
C GLY A 26 5.68 5.74 16.52
N THR A 27 5.09 5.29 15.41
CA THR A 27 4.81 3.84 15.21
C THR A 27 6.02 3.05 14.71
N GLY A 28 7.16 3.70 14.42
CA GLY A 28 8.33 3.06 13.79
C GLY A 28 8.12 2.61 12.34
N ASN A 29 6.90 2.78 11.80
CA ASN A 29 6.55 2.34 10.46
C ASN A 29 7.09 3.30 9.38
N ILE A 30 7.68 2.76 8.30
CA ILE A 30 8.20 3.55 7.17
C ILE A 30 7.06 3.86 6.18
N GLY A 31 5.99 4.48 6.67
CA GLY A 31 4.83 4.86 5.88
C GLY A 31 4.47 6.33 6.03
N SER A 32 3.71 6.84 5.06
CA SER A 32 3.28 8.24 5.02
C SER A 32 2.49 8.68 6.25
N SER A 33 1.72 7.80 6.88
CA SER A 33 0.98 8.12 8.12
C SER A 33 1.92 8.47 9.28
N ASN A 34 3.00 7.69 9.48
CA ASN A 34 3.99 7.99 10.50
C ASN A 34 4.78 9.26 10.14
N LEU A 35 5.14 9.43 8.86
CA LEU A 35 5.78 10.65 8.38
C LEU A 35 4.90 11.89 8.63
N THR A 36 3.59 11.79 8.38
CA THR A 36 2.64 12.88 8.68
C THR A 36 2.66 13.26 10.16
N ALA A 37 2.63 12.26 11.03
CA ALA A 37 2.61 12.48 12.48
C ALA A 37 3.92 13.07 13.02
N GLN A 38 5.07 12.70 12.44
CA GLN A 38 6.39 13.10 12.95
C GLN A 38 6.96 14.35 12.28
N VAL A 39 6.63 14.60 11.00
CA VAL A 39 7.27 15.65 10.17
C VAL A 39 6.24 16.62 9.58
N GLY A 40 5.01 16.16 9.42
CA GLY A 40 3.90 16.98 8.94
C GLY A 40 3.39 16.62 7.54
N ALA A 41 2.13 16.98 7.30
CA ALA A 41 1.39 16.60 6.09
C ALA A 41 2.01 17.13 4.79
N LYS A 42 2.60 18.32 4.81
CA LYS A 42 3.24 18.94 3.62
C LYS A 42 4.37 18.07 3.06
N TRP A 43 5.08 17.34 3.91
CA TRP A 43 6.16 16.45 3.52
C TRP A 43 5.67 15.04 3.19
N ALA A 44 4.56 14.62 3.78
CA ALA A 44 3.97 13.33 3.53
C ALA A 44 3.17 13.29 2.21
N ALA A 45 2.57 14.40 1.78
CA ALA A 45 1.76 14.43 0.56
C ALA A 45 2.55 14.04 -0.72
N PRO A 46 3.75 14.57 -0.99
CA PRO A 46 4.56 14.12 -2.13
C PRO A 46 4.91 12.62 -2.05
N VAL A 47 5.13 12.10 -0.84
CA VAL A 47 5.41 10.67 -0.63
C VAL A 47 4.21 9.81 -0.99
N VAL A 48 3.01 10.21 -0.59
CA VAL A 48 1.77 9.51 -0.96
C VAL A 48 1.58 9.49 -2.48
N ILE A 49 1.80 10.64 -3.15
CA ILE A 49 1.72 10.75 -4.61
C ILE A 49 2.75 9.82 -5.28
N PHE A 50 3.97 9.77 -4.78
CA PHE A 50 5.01 8.88 -5.28
C PHE A 50 4.65 7.41 -5.06
N ASP A 51 4.15 7.05 -3.89
CA ASP A 51 3.76 5.67 -3.56
C ASP A 51 2.59 5.20 -4.44
N ILE A 52 1.61 6.07 -4.71
CA ILE A 52 0.51 5.78 -5.64
C ILE A 52 1.02 5.69 -7.08
N GLY A 53 1.67 6.75 -7.55
CA GLY A 53 2.03 6.91 -8.98
C GLY A 53 3.18 6.02 -9.41
N VAL A 54 4.29 6.07 -8.68
CA VAL A 54 5.54 5.42 -9.12
C VAL A 54 5.65 3.99 -8.64
N LYS A 55 5.28 3.71 -7.40
CA LYS A 55 5.39 2.33 -6.87
C LYS A 55 4.21 1.45 -7.24
N GLY A 56 2.99 2.01 -7.30
CA GLY A 56 1.77 1.28 -7.57
C GLY A 56 1.37 1.30 -9.04
N LEU A 57 1.02 2.48 -9.57
CA LEU A 57 0.45 2.64 -10.91
C LEU A 57 1.47 2.35 -12.03
N LEU A 58 2.65 2.95 -11.96
CA LEU A 58 3.64 2.88 -13.06
C LEU A 58 4.03 1.45 -13.45
N PRO A 59 4.32 0.49 -12.54
CA PRO A 59 4.65 -0.87 -12.91
C PRO A 59 3.51 -1.59 -13.65
N VAL A 60 2.26 -1.33 -13.27
CA VAL A 60 1.07 -1.87 -13.93
C VAL A 60 0.94 -1.30 -15.34
N VAL A 61 1.04 0.03 -15.49
CA VAL A 61 0.96 0.70 -16.79
C VAL A 61 2.05 0.22 -17.74
N ILE A 62 3.29 0.04 -17.26
CA ILE A 62 4.39 -0.50 -18.07
C ILE A 62 4.06 -1.91 -18.58
N ALA A 63 3.47 -2.77 -17.73
CA ALA A 63 3.10 -4.13 -18.13
C ALA A 63 1.88 -4.18 -19.07
N SER A 64 1.05 -3.14 -19.08
CA SER A 64 -0.24 -3.11 -19.79
C SER A 64 -0.09 -3.16 -21.32
N ASP A 65 -1.21 -3.47 -21.97
CA ASP A 65 -1.31 -3.50 -23.45
C ASP A 65 -0.95 -2.17 -24.11
N ARG A 66 -1.00 -1.08 -23.35
CA ARG A 66 -0.63 0.26 -23.85
C ARG A 66 0.88 0.45 -24.02
N VAL A 67 1.71 -0.34 -23.32
CA VAL A 67 3.17 -0.19 -23.33
C VAL A 67 3.86 -1.48 -23.77
N LEU A 68 3.79 -2.55 -22.98
CA LEU A 68 4.50 -3.81 -23.25
C LEU A 68 3.59 -4.97 -23.70
N GLY A 69 2.28 -4.86 -23.52
CA GLY A 69 1.33 -5.91 -23.93
C GLY A 69 1.51 -7.26 -23.24
N LEU A 70 1.85 -7.25 -21.96
CA LEU A 70 2.18 -8.50 -21.22
C LEU A 70 0.95 -9.22 -20.66
N GLY A 71 -0.23 -8.62 -20.80
CA GLY A 71 -1.51 -9.14 -20.34
C GLY A 71 -1.79 -8.94 -18.86
N ILE A 72 -3.08 -9.03 -18.51
CA ILE A 72 -3.63 -8.67 -17.19
C ILE A 72 -3.00 -9.43 -16.02
N GLY A 73 -2.57 -10.67 -16.22
CA GLY A 73 -1.91 -11.46 -15.18
C GLY A 73 -0.55 -10.88 -14.79
N VAL A 74 0.24 -10.39 -15.77
CA VAL A 74 1.54 -9.74 -15.52
C VAL A 74 1.34 -8.34 -14.92
N GLU A 75 0.33 -7.60 -15.37
CA GLU A 75 -0.06 -6.31 -14.78
C GLU A 75 -0.38 -6.48 -13.28
N ALA A 76 -1.21 -7.48 -12.95
CA ALA A 76 -1.58 -7.82 -11.58
C ALA A 76 -0.35 -8.22 -10.74
N ALA A 77 0.52 -9.07 -11.28
CA ALA A 77 1.76 -9.48 -10.62
C ALA A 77 2.71 -8.29 -10.40
N ALA A 78 2.81 -7.35 -11.36
CA ALA A 78 3.61 -6.13 -11.23
C ALA A 78 3.09 -5.24 -10.10
N GLY A 79 1.77 -5.07 -9.99
CA GLY A 79 1.13 -4.33 -8.89
C GLY A 79 1.44 -4.94 -7.52
N ILE A 80 1.25 -6.26 -7.37
CA ILE A 80 1.57 -6.99 -6.13
C ILE A 80 3.07 -6.88 -5.79
N ALA A 81 3.95 -7.03 -6.77
CA ALA A 81 5.39 -6.90 -6.55
C ALA A 81 5.78 -5.50 -6.06
N GLY A 82 5.15 -4.45 -6.56
CA GLY A 82 5.31 -3.07 -6.07
C GLY A 82 4.91 -2.92 -4.60
N VAL A 83 3.78 -3.52 -4.21
CA VAL A 83 3.29 -3.52 -2.83
C VAL A 83 4.21 -4.33 -1.91
N ILE A 84 4.65 -5.50 -2.33
CA ILE A 84 5.61 -6.32 -1.56
C ILE A 84 6.90 -5.54 -1.34
N GLY A 85 7.42 -4.86 -2.38
CA GLY A 85 8.59 -4.00 -2.27
C GLY A 85 8.41 -2.86 -1.25
N HIS A 86 7.25 -2.20 -1.26
CA HIS A 86 6.92 -1.17 -0.29
C HIS A 86 6.82 -1.72 1.15
N ASN A 87 6.25 -2.91 1.32
CA ASN A 87 6.05 -3.52 2.64
C ASN A 87 7.33 -4.13 3.23
N TRP A 88 8.15 -4.72 2.39
CA TRP A 88 9.41 -5.37 2.75
C TRP A 88 10.54 -4.87 1.85
N SER A 89 10.93 -3.63 2.08
CA SER A 89 11.96 -2.94 1.27
C SER A 89 13.34 -3.53 1.50
N ILE A 90 13.99 -3.96 0.42
CA ILE A 90 15.37 -4.45 0.45
C ILE A 90 16.33 -3.35 0.94
N PHE A 91 16.06 -2.08 0.64
CA PHE A 91 16.90 -0.94 1.03
C PHE A 91 16.76 -0.58 2.52
N SER A 92 15.74 -1.09 3.20
CA SER A 92 15.48 -0.86 4.63
C SER A 92 15.55 -2.15 5.44
N LYS A 93 16.35 -3.13 5.02
CA LYS A 93 16.48 -4.44 5.68
C LYS A 93 15.11 -5.12 5.88
N PHE A 94 14.30 -5.12 4.84
CA PHE A 94 12.93 -5.66 4.80
C PHE A 94 11.94 -5.00 5.77
N HIS A 95 12.27 -3.80 6.26
CA HIS A 95 11.31 -2.94 6.97
C HIS A 95 10.69 -1.96 5.97
N GLY A 96 9.37 -1.78 6.02
CA GLY A 96 8.65 -0.91 5.09
C GLY A 96 7.31 -0.47 5.65
N GLY A 97 6.51 0.20 4.80
CA GLY A 97 5.17 0.66 5.13
C GLY A 97 4.11 -0.45 5.11
N ARG A 98 2.84 -0.04 5.11
CA ARG A 98 1.67 -0.94 5.03
C ARG A 98 1.12 -1.10 3.61
N GLY A 99 1.67 -0.41 2.62
CA GLY A 99 1.34 -0.55 1.21
C GLY A 99 0.02 0.06 0.75
N MET A 100 -0.74 0.73 1.61
CA MET A 100 -2.08 1.23 1.27
C MET A 100 -2.09 2.20 0.07
N ALA A 101 -1.18 3.17 0.05
CA ALA A 101 -1.06 4.12 -1.07
C ALA A 101 -0.58 3.42 -2.36
N THR A 102 0.42 2.55 -2.25
CA THR A 102 0.94 1.76 -3.38
C THR A 102 -0.16 0.88 -3.98
N MET A 103 -1.02 0.32 -3.15
CA MET A 103 -2.16 -0.47 -3.59
C MET A 103 -3.21 0.36 -4.32
N LEU A 104 -3.53 1.57 -3.83
CA LEU A 104 -4.41 2.48 -4.57
C LEU A 104 -3.90 2.69 -5.99
N GLY A 105 -2.59 2.89 -6.15
CA GLY A 105 -1.96 3.04 -7.45
C GLY A 105 -2.05 1.79 -8.33
N ALA A 106 -1.75 0.61 -7.77
CA ALA A 106 -1.85 -0.65 -8.50
C ALA A 106 -3.30 -0.94 -8.95
N THR A 107 -4.27 -0.74 -8.05
CA THR A 107 -5.68 -0.94 -8.37
C THR A 107 -6.19 0.08 -9.40
N LEU A 108 -5.71 1.33 -9.34
CA LEU A 108 -6.02 2.36 -10.35
C LEU A 108 -5.57 1.92 -11.76
N GLY A 109 -4.40 1.31 -11.87
CA GLY A 109 -3.89 0.81 -13.13
C GLY A 109 -4.65 -0.40 -13.66
N LEU A 110 -5.13 -1.28 -12.76
CA LEU A 110 -5.77 -2.53 -13.12
C LEU A 110 -7.27 -2.39 -13.37
N ASN A 111 -8.02 -1.78 -12.47
CA ASN A 111 -9.47 -1.78 -12.53
C ASN A 111 -10.10 -0.67 -11.69
N LEU A 112 -10.76 0.28 -12.36
CA LEU A 112 -11.41 1.43 -11.71
C LEU A 112 -12.56 1.03 -10.76
N PRO A 113 -13.47 0.10 -11.08
CA PRO A 113 -14.47 -0.39 -10.13
C PRO A 113 -13.88 -0.92 -8.82
N LEU A 114 -12.83 -1.72 -8.87
CA LEU A 114 -12.14 -2.19 -7.67
C LEU A 114 -11.49 -1.05 -6.88
N LEU A 115 -10.94 -0.04 -7.56
CA LEU A 115 -10.41 1.15 -6.91
C LEU A 115 -11.49 1.92 -6.16
N ILE A 116 -12.66 2.10 -6.78
CA ILE A 116 -13.79 2.81 -6.16
C ILE A 116 -14.20 2.10 -4.86
N ILE A 117 -14.34 0.76 -4.88
CA ILE A 117 -14.69 -0.02 -3.69
C ILE A 117 -13.58 0.09 -2.64
N TYR A 118 -12.32 -0.11 -3.05
CA TYR A 118 -11.17 -0.04 -2.14
C TYR A 118 -11.02 1.34 -1.47
N GLY A 119 -11.31 2.41 -2.19
CA GLY A 119 -11.23 3.78 -1.68
C GLY A 119 -12.48 4.23 -0.90
N SER A 120 -13.68 3.82 -1.34
CA SER A 120 -14.94 4.26 -0.73
C SER A 120 -15.19 3.64 0.63
N VAL A 121 -14.85 2.38 0.85
CA VAL A 121 -15.07 1.70 2.15
C VAL A 121 -14.36 2.43 3.29
N PRO A 122 -13.05 2.76 3.21
CA PRO A 122 -12.39 3.56 4.25
C PRO A 122 -12.97 4.97 4.38
N ALA A 123 -13.30 5.62 3.26
CA ALA A 123 -13.87 6.96 3.29
C ALA A 123 -15.21 6.97 4.02
N ILE A 124 -16.14 6.09 3.65
CA ILE A 124 -17.45 5.96 4.29
C ILE A 124 -17.28 5.56 5.77
N GLY A 125 -16.43 4.58 6.05
CA GLY A 125 -16.20 4.11 7.41
C GLY A 125 -15.72 5.22 8.35
N VAL A 126 -14.73 6.00 7.94
CA VAL A 126 -14.19 7.11 8.74
C VAL A 126 -15.20 8.26 8.86
N LEU A 127 -15.95 8.58 7.81
CA LEU A 127 -16.88 9.71 7.83
C LEU A 127 -18.15 9.41 8.63
N PHE A 128 -18.73 8.22 8.46
CA PHE A 128 -20.08 7.91 8.93
C PHE A 128 -20.14 6.98 10.15
N THR A 129 -19.01 6.54 10.70
CA THR A 129 -19.01 5.71 11.91
C THR A 129 -18.20 6.37 13.04
N PRO A 130 -18.39 5.94 14.30
CA PRO A 130 -17.57 6.39 15.42
C PRO A 130 -16.11 5.89 15.33
N TRP A 131 -15.84 4.86 14.55
CA TRP A 131 -14.50 4.27 14.40
C TRP A 131 -13.68 5.05 13.38
N LYS A 132 -12.82 5.94 13.87
CA LYS A 132 -12.02 6.85 13.04
C LYS A 132 -10.67 6.26 12.57
N ASP A 133 -10.38 5.01 12.89
CA ASP A 133 -9.15 4.35 12.44
C ASP A 133 -9.27 3.90 10.97
N SER A 134 -8.70 4.69 10.08
CA SER A 134 -8.67 4.39 8.64
C SER A 134 -8.00 3.04 8.32
N ALA A 135 -7.04 2.59 9.16
CA ALA A 135 -6.33 1.33 8.90
C ALA A 135 -7.23 0.10 9.08
N VAL A 136 -8.23 0.18 9.98
CA VAL A 136 -9.24 -0.88 10.14
C VAL A 136 -10.15 -0.92 8.90
N TRP A 137 -10.60 0.23 8.44
CA TRP A 137 -11.46 0.32 7.26
C TRP A 137 -10.77 -0.11 5.97
N PHE A 138 -9.49 0.22 5.81
CA PHE A 138 -8.69 -0.31 4.70
C PHE A 138 -8.54 -1.84 4.77
N LEU A 139 -8.41 -2.43 5.96
CA LEU A 139 -8.39 -3.88 6.11
C LEU A 139 -9.71 -4.52 5.69
N ILE A 140 -10.83 -3.92 6.09
CA ILE A 140 -12.17 -4.37 5.68
C ILE A 140 -12.31 -4.31 4.16
N ALA A 141 -11.91 -3.18 3.55
CA ALA A 141 -11.93 -3.02 2.10
C ALA A 141 -11.14 -4.12 1.38
N VAL A 142 -9.95 -4.42 1.88
CA VAL A 142 -9.06 -5.45 1.33
C VAL A 142 -9.66 -6.85 1.43
N ILE A 143 -10.28 -7.19 2.57
CA ILE A 143 -10.95 -8.50 2.76
C ILE A 143 -12.16 -8.65 1.84
N LEU A 144 -12.89 -7.56 1.60
CA LEU A 144 -14.07 -7.57 0.72
C LEU A 144 -13.69 -7.54 -0.77
N MET A 145 -12.48 -7.14 -1.12
CA MET A 145 -12.05 -6.95 -2.50
C MET A 145 -12.20 -8.20 -3.39
N PRO A 146 -11.79 -9.43 -2.96
CA PRO A 146 -11.98 -10.65 -3.74
C PRO A 146 -13.46 -10.97 -3.96
N ILE A 147 -14.31 -10.72 -2.97
CA ILE A 147 -15.75 -10.94 -3.06
C ILE A 147 -16.35 -10.02 -4.13
N TRP A 148 -15.99 -8.73 -4.10
CA TRP A 148 -16.43 -7.77 -5.09
C TRP A 148 -15.91 -8.10 -6.50
N ALA A 149 -14.65 -8.52 -6.62
CA ALA A 149 -14.09 -8.94 -7.91
C ALA A 149 -14.90 -10.10 -8.52
N ALA A 150 -15.28 -11.07 -7.70
CA ALA A 150 -16.11 -12.20 -8.13
C ALA A 150 -17.55 -11.77 -8.47
N LEU A 151 -18.19 -10.94 -7.63
CA LEU A 151 -19.56 -10.46 -7.87
C LEU A 151 -19.67 -9.58 -9.12
N LEU A 152 -18.62 -8.85 -9.47
CA LEU A 152 -18.56 -8.04 -10.69
C LEU A 152 -18.17 -8.85 -11.93
N ASN A 153 -18.00 -10.18 -11.80
CA ASN A 153 -17.58 -11.08 -12.88
C ASN A 153 -16.28 -10.59 -13.57
N LEU A 154 -15.32 -10.08 -12.78
CA LEU A 154 -14.04 -9.63 -13.30
C LEU A 154 -13.18 -10.83 -13.74
N PRO A 155 -12.18 -10.61 -14.63
CA PRO A 155 -11.21 -11.64 -14.98
C PRO A 155 -10.62 -12.32 -13.75
N ILE A 156 -10.39 -13.63 -13.86
CA ILE A 156 -9.92 -14.46 -12.72
C ILE A 156 -8.60 -13.95 -12.16
N GLU A 157 -7.76 -13.32 -12.99
CA GLU A 157 -6.50 -12.69 -12.58
C GLU A 157 -6.71 -11.57 -11.57
N LEU A 158 -7.80 -10.80 -11.71
CA LEU A 158 -8.15 -9.74 -10.76
C LEU A 158 -8.73 -10.28 -9.45
N VAL A 159 -9.40 -11.43 -9.50
CA VAL A 159 -9.80 -12.14 -8.29
C VAL A 159 -8.56 -12.62 -7.53
N TRP A 160 -7.60 -13.26 -8.22
CA TRP A 160 -6.35 -13.70 -7.61
C TRP A 160 -5.48 -12.52 -7.13
N PHE A 161 -5.45 -11.43 -7.87
CA PHE A 161 -4.82 -10.18 -7.41
C PHE A 161 -5.39 -9.73 -6.07
N SER A 162 -6.72 -9.71 -5.96
CA SER A 162 -7.41 -9.29 -4.73
C SER A 162 -7.13 -10.21 -3.55
N VAL A 163 -7.10 -11.53 -3.78
CA VAL A 163 -6.72 -12.55 -2.78
C VAL A 163 -5.26 -12.37 -2.35
N ALA A 164 -4.33 -12.27 -3.32
CA ALA A 164 -2.91 -12.08 -3.04
C ALA A 164 -2.67 -10.81 -2.23
N PHE A 165 -3.40 -9.73 -2.55
CA PHE A 165 -3.32 -8.50 -1.82
C PHE A 165 -3.82 -8.63 -0.37
N ALA A 166 -4.93 -9.32 -0.15
CA ALA A 166 -5.43 -9.59 1.20
C ALA A 166 -4.38 -10.36 2.03
N LEU A 167 -3.76 -11.38 1.43
CA LEU A 167 -2.70 -12.16 2.08
C LEU A 167 -1.45 -11.32 2.40
N VAL A 168 -0.99 -10.50 1.46
CA VAL A 168 0.15 -9.57 1.65
C VAL A 168 -0.12 -8.58 2.77
N THR A 169 -1.35 -8.03 2.83
CA THR A 169 -1.76 -7.09 3.88
C THR A 169 -1.82 -7.78 5.25
N ALA A 170 -2.39 -8.98 5.33
CA ALA A 170 -2.45 -9.77 6.56
C ALA A 170 -1.04 -10.12 7.05
N ALA A 171 -0.17 -10.64 6.18
CA ALA A 171 1.22 -10.98 6.50
C ALA A 171 1.98 -9.75 7.03
N LYS A 172 1.80 -8.58 6.39
CA LYS A 172 2.44 -7.35 6.85
C LYS A 172 1.95 -6.90 8.22
N ARG A 173 0.67 -7.05 8.52
CA ARG A 173 0.13 -6.73 9.87
C ARG A 173 0.69 -7.64 10.94
N MET A 174 0.76 -8.95 10.68
CA MET A 174 1.31 -9.93 11.62
C MET A 174 2.79 -9.63 11.93
N THR A 175 3.61 -9.40 10.92
CA THR A 175 5.04 -9.08 11.10
C THR A 175 5.27 -7.73 11.78
N SER A 176 4.41 -6.73 11.53
CA SER A 176 4.53 -5.41 12.17
C SER A 176 4.16 -5.44 13.65
N ASN A 177 3.18 -6.23 14.06
CA ASN A 177 2.78 -6.37 15.45
C ASN A 177 3.83 -7.15 16.25
N SER A 178 4.34 -8.26 15.72
CA SER A 178 5.40 -9.05 16.34
C SER A 178 6.66 -8.24 16.65
N LEU A 179 7.03 -7.31 15.77
CA LEU A 179 8.19 -6.44 15.99
C LEU A 179 7.95 -5.41 17.11
N ARG A 180 6.73 -4.93 17.28
CA ARG A 180 6.36 -4.01 18.37
C ARG A 180 6.36 -4.72 19.72
N ASP A 181 5.81 -5.93 19.79
CA ASP A 181 5.76 -6.73 20.98
C ASP A 181 7.17 -7.10 21.47
N ASN A 182 8.07 -7.45 20.55
CA ASN A 182 9.47 -7.75 20.85
C ASN A 182 10.30 -6.52 21.27
N ALA A 183 9.89 -5.31 20.88
CA ALA A 183 10.56 -4.07 21.24
C ALA A 183 10.09 -3.50 22.60
N GLY A 184 9.17 -4.15 23.30
CA GLY A 184 8.66 -3.71 24.59
C GLY A 184 7.90 -2.37 24.56
N VAL A 185 7.43 -1.96 23.41
CA VAL A 185 6.62 -0.75 23.23
C VAL A 185 5.15 -1.16 23.38
N ILE A 186 4.66 -1.10 24.63
CA ILE A 186 3.23 -1.20 24.94
C ILE A 186 2.53 0.10 24.60
#